data_27144fc1fc258d990a2b2296d381acff
#
_entry.id   27144fc1fc258d990a2b2296d381acff
#
_cell.length_a   1.000
_cell.length_b   1.000
_cell.length_c   1.000
_cell.angle_alpha   90.00
_cell.angle_beta   90.00
_cell.angle_gamma   90.00
#
_symmetry.space_group_name_H-M   'P 1'
#
loop_
_entity.id
_entity.type
_entity.pdbx_description
1 polymer ?
#
loop_
_entity_poly.entity_id
_entity_poly.type
_entity_poly.pdbx_seq_one_letter_code
_entity_poly.pdbx_strand_id
1 'polypeptide(L)'
;MKRLAIVIVLLLAVVGFLGWAIYQDAGYVLISYDRFRYESSFWIFLGLVACLWLLSMLVHRLLGLLHASGALVNPWSRRHRARRVAKASRSGLRELAEGQWSQALGHLRTAAEHDRQPLVHYLGAARAASELGEYEQSDELLRKAREREPEGGLAVGLTQAQLQIARGQYVEARESLSALHNEHPRHPYVLTLLQQLYVQLQDWPALCRLLPELRKHRVLPPARLDELELLAWTAALEQAATREDSQQ
;
A
#
# COMPACT_ATOMS: atom_id res chain seq x y z
N MET A 1 12.48 -33.27 -8.96
CA MET A 1 13.26 -34.47 -9.19
C MET A 1 12.42 -35.65 -9.71
N LYS A 2 11.32 -36.08 -9.07
CA LYS A 2 10.50 -37.21 -9.54
C LYS A 2 9.96 -37.07 -10.98
N ARG A 3 9.53 -35.88 -11.39
CA ARG A 3 9.01 -35.63 -12.74
C ARG A 3 10.08 -35.65 -13.84
N LEU A 4 11.33 -35.26 -13.51
CA LEU A 4 12.46 -35.33 -14.43
C LEU A 4 12.88 -36.81 -14.65
N ALA A 5 12.88 -37.61 -13.59
CA ALA A 5 13.14 -39.05 -13.66
C ALA A 5 12.10 -39.76 -14.53
N ILE A 6 10.81 -39.42 -14.44
CA ILE A 6 9.73 -39.98 -15.26
C ILE A 6 9.96 -39.66 -16.74
N VAL A 7 10.36 -38.42 -17.07
CA VAL A 7 10.64 -38.00 -18.46
C VAL A 7 11.84 -38.76 -19.03
N ILE A 8 12.90 -38.94 -18.23
CA ILE A 8 14.09 -39.71 -18.64
C ILE A 8 13.74 -41.19 -18.88
N VAL A 9 12.97 -41.80 -18.00
CA VAL A 9 12.51 -43.19 -18.15
C VAL A 9 11.63 -43.35 -19.40
N LEU A 10 10.73 -42.41 -19.66
CA LEU A 10 9.85 -42.42 -20.83
C LEU A 10 10.67 -42.26 -22.14
N LEU A 11 11.71 -41.42 -22.12
CA LEU A 11 12.63 -41.21 -23.24
C LEU A 11 13.45 -42.48 -23.54
N LEU A 12 13.96 -43.17 -22.51
CA LEU A 12 14.66 -44.44 -22.62
C LEU A 12 13.72 -45.55 -23.12
N ALA A 13 12.47 -45.59 -22.69
CA ALA A 13 11.49 -46.51 -23.17
C ALA A 13 11.17 -46.30 -24.65
N VAL A 14 11.01 -45.07 -25.11
CA VAL A 14 10.81 -44.71 -26.53
C VAL A 14 11.99 -45.10 -27.39
N VAL A 15 13.21 -44.83 -26.93
CA VAL A 15 14.44 -45.21 -27.65
C VAL A 15 14.58 -46.74 -27.74
N GLY A 16 14.31 -47.44 -26.66
CA GLY A 16 14.31 -48.93 -26.63
C GLY A 16 13.25 -49.55 -27.55
N PHE A 17 12.05 -48.99 -27.56
CA PHE A 17 10.96 -49.44 -28.44
C PHE A 17 11.30 -49.17 -29.93
N LEU A 18 11.87 -48.00 -30.27
CA LEU A 18 12.34 -47.67 -31.61
C LEU A 18 13.45 -48.64 -32.06
N GLY A 19 14.42 -48.93 -31.19
CA GLY A 19 15.49 -49.90 -31.51
C GLY A 19 14.94 -51.31 -31.79
N TRP A 20 13.96 -51.76 -31.02
CA TRP A 20 13.31 -53.04 -31.23
C TRP A 20 12.45 -53.09 -32.53
N ALA A 21 11.73 -51.99 -32.83
CA ALA A 21 10.89 -51.87 -34.02
C ALA A 21 11.74 -51.79 -35.32
N ILE A 22 12.92 -51.16 -35.31
CA ILE A 22 13.87 -51.14 -36.44
C ILE A 22 14.39 -52.54 -36.77
N TYR A 23 14.46 -53.45 -35.75
CA TYR A 23 14.94 -54.78 -35.93
C TYR A 23 13.92 -55.73 -36.62
N GLN A 24 12.60 -55.45 -36.48
CA GLN A 24 11.54 -56.34 -37.02
C GLN A 24 11.11 -56.03 -38.45
N ASP A 25 11.04 -54.74 -38.88
CA ASP A 25 10.59 -54.41 -40.24
C ASP A 25 11.27 -53.15 -40.78
N ALA A 26 11.93 -53.28 -41.96
CA ALA A 26 12.54 -52.15 -42.68
C ALA A 26 11.50 -51.44 -43.57
N GLY A 27 10.49 -50.79 -42.97
CA GLY A 27 9.62 -49.87 -43.72
C GLY A 27 10.45 -48.67 -44.26
N TYR A 28 10.30 -48.28 -45.50
CA TYR A 28 10.96 -47.11 -46.05
C TYR A 28 9.96 -46.04 -46.47
N VAL A 29 10.33 -44.78 -46.21
CA VAL A 29 9.59 -43.58 -46.67
C VAL A 29 10.40 -42.92 -47.76
N LEU A 30 9.77 -42.73 -48.93
CA LEU A 30 10.36 -42.08 -50.08
C LEU A 30 9.73 -40.69 -50.22
N ILE A 31 10.51 -39.67 -49.90
CA ILE A 31 10.11 -38.27 -50.11
C ILE A 31 10.82 -37.77 -51.36
N SER A 32 10.05 -37.59 -52.45
CA SER A 32 10.57 -37.05 -53.71
C SER A 32 10.09 -35.61 -53.87
N TYR A 33 11.04 -34.66 -53.92
CA TYR A 33 10.76 -33.26 -54.20
C TYR A 33 11.70 -32.82 -55.34
N ASP A 34 11.15 -32.68 -56.54
CA ASP A 34 11.79 -32.22 -57.79
C ASP A 34 13.09 -32.99 -58.16
N ARG A 35 14.27 -32.57 -57.69
CA ARG A 35 15.57 -33.19 -57.99
C ARG A 35 16.21 -33.98 -56.86
N PHE A 36 15.59 -33.96 -55.68
CA PHE A 36 16.12 -34.65 -54.49
C PHE A 36 15.27 -35.85 -54.15
N ARG A 37 15.87 -37.05 -54.20
CA ARG A 37 15.31 -38.28 -53.64
C ARG A 37 15.95 -38.54 -52.29
N TYR A 38 15.13 -38.54 -51.23
CA TYR A 38 15.54 -38.92 -49.88
C TYR A 38 14.92 -40.26 -49.55
N GLU A 39 15.74 -41.28 -49.46
CA GLU A 39 15.32 -42.61 -49.02
C GLU A 39 15.71 -42.77 -47.56
N SER A 40 14.76 -42.84 -46.67
CA SER A 40 14.98 -43.02 -45.23
C SER A 40 14.06 -44.09 -44.70
N SER A 41 14.50 -44.82 -43.68
CA SER A 41 13.63 -45.75 -42.94
C SER A 41 12.50 -44.99 -42.29
N PHE A 42 11.27 -45.51 -42.44
CA PHE A 42 10.08 -44.93 -41.80
C PHE A 42 10.27 -44.66 -40.29
N TRP A 43 11.01 -45.53 -39.63
CA TRP A 43 11.33 -45.45 -38.21
C TRP A 43 12.27 -44.28 -37.88
N ILE A 44 13.23 -43.96 -38.77
CA ILE A 44 14.12 -42.82 -38.61
C ILE A 44 13.31 -41.51 -38.72
N PHE A 45 12.40 -41.43 -39.69
CA PHE A 45 11.51 -40.28 -39.84
C PHE A 45 10.60 -40.09 -38.63
N LEU A 46 9.97 -41.17 -38.12
CA LEU A 46 9.15 -41.13 -36.93
C LEU A 46 9.95 -40.72 -35.71
N GLY A 47 11.18 -41.23 -35.55
CA GLY A 47 12.10 -40.85 -34.48
C GLY A 47 12.48 -39.37 -34.52
N LEU A 48 12.69 -38.81 -35.70
CA LEU A 48 13.02 -37.40 -35.89
C LEU A 48 11.81 -36.51 -35.51
N VAL A 49 10.61 -36.89 -35.93
CA VAL A 49 9.36 -36.18 -35.54
C VAL A 49 9.14 -36.23 -34.03
N ALA A 50 9.32 -37.40 -33.43
CA ALA A 50 9.20 -37.56 -31.97
C ALA A 50 10.26 -36.74 -31.21
N CYS A 51 11.49 -36.69 -31.70
CA CYS A 51 12.57 -35.88 -31.12
C CYS A 51 12.28 -34.38 -31.22
N LEU A 52 11.80 -33.89 -32.35
CA LEU A 52 11.35 -32.50 -32.55
C LEU A 52 10.19 -32.14 -31.63
N TRP A 53 9.22 -33.03 -31.46
CA TRP A 53 8.10 -32.83 -30.58
C TRP A 53 8.54 -32.77 -29.09
N LEU A 54 9.43 -33.67 -28.67
CA LEU A 54 10.03 -33.66 -27.32
C LEU A 54 10.86 -32.40 -27.08
N LEU A 55 11.65 -31.98 -28.07
CA LEU A 55 12.43 -30.74 -28.00
C LEU A 55 11.52 -29.52 -27.86
N SER A 56 10.45 -29.45 -28.63
CA SER A 56 9.43 -28.39 -28.54
C SER A 56 8.77 -28.37 -27.16
N MET A 57 8.41 -29.55 -26.62
CA MET A 57 7.83 -29.68 -25.27
C MET A 57 8.84 -29.27 -24.19
N LEU A 58 10.12 -29.61 -24.35
CA LEU A 58 11.20 -29.20 -23.43
C LEU A 58 11.42 -27.69 -23.46
N VAL A 59 11.46 -27.11 -24.66
CA VAL A 59 11.58 -25.64 -24.84
C VAL A 59 10.38 -24.92 -24.23
N HIS A 60 9.16 -25.40 -24.45
CA HIS A 60 7.95 -24.84 -23.85
C HIS A 60 7.96 -24.92 -22.30
N ARG A 61 8.46 -26.03 -21.77
CA ARG A 61 8.64 -26.17 -20.30
C ARG A 61 9.75 -25.29 -19.75
N LEU A 62 10.87 -25.14 -20.45
CA LEU A 62 11.95 -24.22 -20.07
C LEU A 62 11.50 -22.76 -20.14
N LEU A 63 10.78 -22.38 -21.20
CA LEU A 63 10.16 -21.04 -21.31
C LEU A 63 9.11 -20.83 -20.22
N GLY A 64 8.29 -21.82 -19.92
CA GLY A 64 7.33 -21.77 -18.80
C GLY A 64 7.99 -21.62 -17.44
N LEU A 65 9.13 -22.29 -17.21
CA LEU A 65 9.97 -22.12 -16.02
C LEU A 65 10.62 -20.74 -15.97
N LEU A 66 11.07 -20.20 -17.09
CA LEU A 66 11.61 -18.84 -17.19
C LEU A 66 10.53 -17.77 -16.97
N HIS A 67 9.31 -17.96 -17.48
CA HIS A 67 8.17 -17.08 -17.21
C HIS A 67 7.64 -17.23 -15.78
N ALA A 68 7.60 -18.45 -15.25
CA ALA A 68 7.23 -18.70 -13.83
C ALA A 68 8.31 -18.22 -12.84
N SER A 69 9.59 -18.21 -13.24
CA SER A 69 10.67 -17.65 -12.40
C SER A 69 10.64 -16.12 -12.35
N GLY A 70 9.99 -15.46 -13.30
CA GLY A 70 9.61 -14.04 -13.19
C GLY A 70 8.55 -13.79 -12.09
N ALA A 71 7.68 -14.77 -11.82
CA ALA A 71 6.66 -14.72 -10.75
C ALA A 71 7.16 -15.34 -9.42
N LEU A 72 8.13 -16.25 -9.46
CA LEU A 72 8.95 -16.67 -8.32
C LEU A 72 10.01 -15.59 -8.05
N VAL A 73 9.53 -14.40 -7.68
CA VAL A 73 10.37 -13.31 -7.17
C VAL A 73 11.37 -13.92 -6.20
N ASN A 74 12.61 -13.94 -6.62
CA ASN A 74 13.77 -14.38 -5.89
C ASN A 74 13.60 -14.05 -4.39
N PRO A 75 13.52 -15.01 -3.46
CA PRO A 75 13.30 -14.76 -2.04
C PRO A 75 14.39 -13.84 -1.46
N TRP A 76 15.52 -13.76 -2.12
CA TRP A 76 16.61 -12.84 -1.80
C TRP A 76 16.23 -11.38 -2.11
N SER A 77 15.56 -11.10 -3.21
CA SER A 77 15.09 -9.75 -3.56
C SER A 77 14.00 -9.26 -2.60
N ARG A 78 13.11 -10.16 -2.14
CA ARG A 78 12.11 -9.84 -1.11
C ARG A 78 12.75 -9.49 0.22
N ARG A 79 13.77 -10.25 0.67
CA ARG A 79 14.50 -9.97 1.91
C ARG A 79 15.29 -8.66 1.81
N HIS A 80 15.93 -8.38 0.67
CA HIS A 80 16.64 -7.11 0.45
C HIS A 80 15.68 -5.92 0.43
N ARG A 81 14.52 -6.05 -0.24
CA ARG A 81 13.50 -4.99 -0.26
C ARG A 81 12.96 -4.74 1.15
N ALA A 82 12.58 -5.79 1.88
CA ALA A 82 12.11 -5.66 3.27
C ALA A 82 13.16 -5.01 4.19
N ARG A 83 14.44 -5.36 4.04
CA ARG A 83 15.54 -4.73 4.81
C ARG A 83 15.71 -3.24 4.44
N ARG A 84 15.58 -2.88 3.16
CA ARG A 84 15.63 -1.46 2.71
C ARG A 84 14.48 -0.67 3.29
N VAL A 85 13.25 -1.18 3.21
CA VAL A 85 12.05 -0.55 3.81
C VAL A 85 12.27 -0.38 5.31
N ALA A 86 12.64 -1.43 6.03
CA ALA A 86 12.85 -1.36 7.47
C ALA A 86 13.97 -0.37 7.87
N LYS A 87 15.05 -0.26 7.08
CA LYS A 87 16.10 0.73 7.30
C LYS A 87 15.58 2.15 7.06
N ALA A 88 14.94 2.38 5.92
CA ALA A 88 14.41 3.70 5.56
C ALA A 88 13.33 4.15 6.56
N SER A 89 12.43 3.23 6.97
CA SER A 89 11.41 3.49 7.99
C SER A 89 12.03 3.93 9.33
N ARG A 90 13.01 3.15 9.83
CA ARG A 90 13.67 3.48 11.11
C ARG A 90 14.41 4.82 11.04
N SER A 91 15.16 5.08 9.97
CA SER A 91 15.84 6.36 9.77
C SER A 91 14.84 7.51 9.69
N GLY A 92 13.83 7.38 8.84
CA GLY A 92 12.82 8.43 8.65
C GLY A 92 12.01 8.75 9.89
N LEU A 93 11.60 7.73 10.67
CA LEU A 93 10.87 7.96 11.93
C LEU A 93 11.76 8.60 13.00
N ARG A 94 13.04 8.24 13.06
CA ARG A 94 13.98 8.88 13.98
C ARG A 94 14.21 10.35 13.59
N GLU A 95 14.46 10.61 12.32
CA GLU A 95 14.68 11.96 11.78
C GLU A 95 13.44 12.84 11.95
N LEU A 96 12.24 12.25 11.81
CA LEU A 96 10.97 12.92 12.10
C LEU A 96 10.89 13.35 13.57
N ALA A 97 11.32 12.50 14.50
CA ALA A 97 11.34 12.80 15.93
C ALA A 97 12.43 13.83 16.30
N GLU A 98 13.54 13.83 15.56
CA GLU A 98 14.67 14.77 15.72
C GLU A 98 14.41 16.14 15.03
N GLY A 99 13.29 16.30 14.30
CA GLY A 99 12.97 17.52 13.56
C GLY A 99 13.76 17.70 12.27
N GLN A 100 14.40 16.64 11.77
CA GLN A 100 15.15 16.64 10.50
C GLN A 100 14.21 16.39 9.31
N TRP A 101 13.30 17.33 9.06
CA TRP A 101 12.14 17.16 8.18
C TRP A 101 12.51 16.74 6.76
N SER A 102 13.52 17.35 6.15
CA SER A 102 13.94 17.06 4.78
C SER A 102 14.45 15.63 4.61
N GLN A 103 15.26 15.14 5.56
CA GLN A 103 15.78 13.78 5.55
C GLN A 103 14.66 12.77 5.83
N ALA A 104 13.82 13.08 6.84
CA ALA A 104 12.66 12.29 7.20
C ALA A 104 11.71 12.09 6.00
N LEU A 105 11.40 13.16 5.26
CA LEU A 105 10.57 13.12 4.06
C LEU A 105 11.15 12.16 3.01
N GLY A 106 12.45 12.26 2.71
CA GLY A 106 13.12 11.41 1.73
C GLY A 106 13.09 9.92 2.10
N HIS A 107 13.43 9.60 3.36
CA HIS A 107 13.45 8.24 3.83
C HIS A 107 12.05 7.63 3.97
N LEU A 108 11.07 8.36 4.51
CA LEU A 108 9.70 7.88 4.67
C LEU A 108 9.00 7.69 3.31
N ARG A 109 9.23 8.59 2.34
CA ARG A 109 8.75 8.42 0.98
C ARG A 109 9.32 7.16 0.33
N THR A 110 10.62 6.92 0.46
CA THR A 110 11.27 5.70 -0.04
C THR A 110 10.70 4.44 0.63
N ALA A 111 10.42 4.50 1.93
CA ALA A 111 9.78 3.40 2.64
C ALA A 111 8.35 3.16 2.13
N ALA A 112 7.55 4.21 1.96
CA ALA A 112 6.17 4.14 1.49
C ALA A 112 6.03 3.52 0.08
N GLU A 113 6.95 3.84 -0.84
CA GLU A 113 6.94 3.32 -2.20
C GLU A 113 7.16 1.80 -2.27
N HIS A 114 7.85 1.23 -1.28
CA HIS A 114 8.30 -0.15 -1.31
C HIS A 114 7.62 -1.05 -0.26
N ASP A 115 6.90 -0.48 0.69
CA ASP A 115 6.17 -1.22 1.72
C ASP A 115 4.84 -1.74 1.17
N ARG A 116 4.36 -2.81 1.81
CA ARG A 116 3.02 -3.37 1.55
C ARG A 116 1.93 -2.65 2.35
N GLN A 117 2.30 -2.10 3.51
CA GLN A 117 1.44 -1.32 4.39
C GLN A 117 2.06 0.08 4.55
N PRO A 118 1.93 0.95 3.55
CA PRO A 118 2.65 2.21 3.48
C PRO A 118 2.01 3.34 4.30
N LEU A 119 0.84 3.13 4.92
CA LEU A 119 0.06 4.17 5.60
C LEU A 119 0.91 5.04 6.53
N VAL A 120 1.57 4.40 7.51
CA VAL A 120 2.36 5.12 8.53
C VAL A 120 3.49 5.94 7.91
N HIS A 121 4.09 5.43 6.83
CA HIS A 121 5.17 6.13 6.12
C HIS A 121 4.65 7.34 5.36
N TYR A 122 3.49 7.21 4.69
CA TYR A 122 2.85 8.35 4.03
C TYR A 122 2.42 9.42 5.02
N LEU A 123 1.83 9.04 6.17
CA LEU A 123 1.43 10.00 7.21
C LEU A 123 2.64 10.76 7.78
N GLY A 124 3.72 10.03 8.08
CA GLY A 124 4.96 10.64 8.55
C GLY A 124 5.61 11.56 7.51
N ALA A 125 5.62 11.13 6.24
CA ALA A 125 6.15 11.94 5.13
C ALA A 125 5.29 13.20 4.91
N ALA A 126 3.96 13.09 4.99
CA ALA A 126 3.04 14.23 4.87
C ALA A 126 3.28 15.26 5.99
N ARG A 127 3.51 14.79 7.23
CA ARG A 127 3.87 15.67 8.33
C ARG A 127 5.20 16.37 8.07
N ALA A 128 6.23 15.63 7.65
CA ALA A 128 7.54 16.23 7.34
C ALA A 128 7.45 17.27 6.22
N ALA A 129 6.68 17.00 5.16
CA ALA A 129 6.44 17.96 4.08
C ALA A 129 5.72 19.22 4.59
N SER A 130 4.72 19.06 5.47
CA SER A 130 4.00 20.19 6.07
C SER A 130 4.91 21.09 6.92
N GLU A 131 5.82 20.50 7.70
CA GLU A 131 6.78 21.23 8.53
C GLU A 131 7.82 22.01 7.66
N LEU A 132 8.08 21.53 6.44
CA LEU A 132 8.91 22.22 5.43
C LEU A 132 8.16 23.35 4.71
N GLY A 133 6.83 23.47 4.91
CA GLY A 133 5.98 24.39 4.15
C GLY A 133 5.57 23.88 2.77
N GLU A 134 5.88 22.64 2.42
CA GLU A 134 5.55 21.98 1.16
C GLU A 134 4.12 21.40 1.23
N TYR A 135 3.13 22.29 1.37
CA TYR A 135 1.74 21.90 1.67
C TYR A 135 1.09 21.06 0.57
N GLU A 136 1.33 21.38 -0.69
CA GLU A 136 0.82 20.63 -1.83
C GLU A 136 1.36 19.18 -1.83
N GLN A 137 2.65 19.02 -1.54
CA GLN A 137 3.27 17.71 -1.43
C GLN A 137 2.72 16.91 -0.24
N SER A 138 2.47 17.57 0.88
CA SER A 138 1.83 16.98 2.06
C SER A 138 0.46 16.42 1.73
N ASP A 139 -0.38 17.20 1.04
CA ASP A 139 -1.74 16.81 0.69
C ASP A 139 -1.76 15.67 -0.34
N GLU A 140 -0.81 15.69 -1.30
CA GLU A 140 -0.61 14.59 -2.25
C GLU A 140 -0.20 13.28 -1.55
N LEU A 141 0.64 13.34 -0.51
CA LEU A 141 1.04 12.17 0.28
C LEU A 141 -0.15 11.60 1.08
N LEU A 142 -1.01 12.45 1.64
CA LEU A 142 -2.24 12.03 2.32
C LEU A 142 -3.23 11.38 1.33
N ARG A 143 -3.35 11.93 0.11
CA ARG A 143 -4.16 11.33 -0.95
C ARG A 143 -3.65 9.95 -1.31
N LYS A 144 -2.34 9.77 -1.50
CA LYS A 144 -1.72 8.47 -1.77
C LYS A 144 -1.91 7.48 -0.63
N ALA A 145 -1.86 7.93 0.62
CA ALA A 145 -2.14 7.10 1.78
C ALA A 145 -3.57 6.52 1.71
N ARG A 146 -4.56 7.37 1.40
CA ARG A 146 -5.97 6.98 1.28
C ARG A 146 -6.22 6.00 0.13
N GLU A 147 -5.57 6.21 -1.02
CA GLU A 147 -5.69 5.34 -2.19
C GLU A 147 -5.07 3.97 -1.96
N ARG A 148 -3.93 3.92 -1.26
CA ARG A 148 -3.19 2.68 -1.01
C ARG A 148 -3.77 1.81 0.10
N GLU A 149 -4.30 2.44 1.13
CA GLU A 149 -4.90 1.78 2.30
C GLU A 149 -6.22 2.48 2.68
N PRO A 150 -7.34 2.16 2.00
CA PRO A 150 -8.65 2.75 2.29
C PRO A 150 -9.13 2.51 3.72
N GLU A 151 -8.73 1.38 4.33
CA GLU A 151 -9.04 1.05 5.72
C GLU A 151 -8.41 2.03 6.73
N GLY A 152 -7.34 2.73 6.32
CA GLY A 152 -6.68 3.76 7.11
C GLY A 152 -7.36 5.14 7.08
N GLY A 153 -8.56 5.27 6.54
CA GLY A 153 -9.25 6.54 6.31
C GLY A 153 -9.33 7.45 7.55
N LEU A 154 -9.60 6.87 8.71
CA LEU A 154 -9.62 7.60 9.98
C LEU A 154 -8.25 8.21 10.30
N ALA A 155 -7.17 7.44 10.20
CA ALA A 155 -5.82 7.92 10.50
C ALA A 155 -5.38 9.02 9.52
N VAL A 156 -5.72 8.87 8.24
CA VAL A 156 -5.47 9.90 7.22
C VAL A 156 -6.24 11.18 7.53
N GLY A 157 -7.54 11.07 7.83
CA GLY A 157 -8.38 12.23 8.15
C GLY A 157 -7.94 12.96 9.43
N LEU A 158 -7.57 12.22 10.47
CA LEU A 158 -7.01 12.79 11.70
C LEU A 158 -5.71 13.53 11.44
N THR A 159 -4.79 12.93 10.66
CA THR A 159 -3.53 13.58 10.30
C THR A 159 -3.78 14.83 9.45
N GLN A 160 -4.68 14.75 8.48
CA GLN A 160 -5.09 15.89 7.66
C GLN A 160 -5.59 17.05 8.52
N ALA A 161 -6.52 16.79 9.43
CA ALA A 161 -7.06 17.82 10.32
C ALA A 161 -5.99 18.44 11.23
N GLN A 162 -5.09 17.62 11.77
CA GLN A 162 -3.96 18.12 12.57
C GLN A 162 -3.05 19.06 11.77
N LEU A 163 -2.72 18.69 10.54
CA LEU A 163 -1.87 19.51 9.67
C LEU A 163 -2.58 20.81 9.26
N GLN A 164 -3.90 20.75 9.00
CA GLN A 164 -4.71 21.95 8.73
C GLN A 164 -4.71 22.90 9.92
N ILE A 165 -4.89 22.38 11.15
CA ILE A 165 -4.81 23.20 12.37
C ILE A 165 -3.42 23.82 12.50
N ALA A 166 -2.35 23.05 12.30
CA ALA A 166 -0.98 23.55 12.39
C ALA A 166 -0.66 24.64 11.37
N ARG A 167 -1.31 24.58 10.20
CA ARG A 167 -1.19 25.59 9.12
C ARG A 167 -2.09 26.83 9.35
N GLY A 168 -2.94 26.83 10.37
CA GLY A 168 -3.94 27.88 10.62
C GLY A 168 -5.17 27.80 9.68
N GLN A 169 -5.35 26.71 8.97
CA GLN A 169 -6.48 26.44 8.08
C GLN A 169 -7.66 25.91 8.92
N TYR A 170 -8.21 26.74 9.77
CA TYR A 170 -9.20 26.31 10.77
C TYR A 170 -10.56 25.99 10.18
N VAL A 171 -10.94 26.62 9.06
CA VAL A 171 -12.22 26.36 8.38
C VAL A 171 -12.20 24.96 7.80
N GLU A 172 -11.15 24.63 7.06
CA GLU A 172 -10.95 23.32 6.43
C GLU A 172 -10.79 22.22 7.49
N ALA A 173 -10.08 22.52 8.58
CA ALA A 173 -9.93 21.61 9.73
C ALA A 173 -11.30 21.29 10.37
N ARG A 174 -12.18 22.29 10.52
CA ARG A 174 -13.52 22.09 11.04
C ARG A 174 -14.36 21.19 10.15
N GLU A 175 -14.32 21.39 8.84
CA GLU A 175 -15.02 20.55 7.88
C GLU A 175 -14.51 19.10 7.94
N SER A 176 -13.19 18.91 7.91
CA SER A 176 -12.55 17.60 8.01
C SER A 176 -12.90 16.87 9.30
N LEU A 177 -12.84 17.57 10.45
CA LEU A 177 -13.17 16.99 11.76
C LEU A 177 -14.67 16.73 11.92
N SER A 178 -15.54 17.58 11.37
CA SER A 178 -16.99 17.35 11.39
C SER A 178 -17.38 16.13 10.60
N ALA A 179 -16.78 15.92 9.42
CA ALA A 179 -16.96 14.70 8.64
C ALA A 179 -16.52 13.45 9.41
N LEU A 180 -15.31 13.50 10.03
CA LEU A 180 -14.81 12.40 10.86
C LEU A 180 -15.69 12.14 12.09
N HIS A 181 -16.24 13.18 12.70
CA HIS A 181 -17.14 13.04 13.82
C HIS A 181 -18.47 12.36 13.43
N ASN A 182 -19.00 12.69 12.26
CA ASN A 182 -20.20 12.03 11.73
C ASN A 182 -19.96 10.53 11.45
N GLU A 183 -18.80 10.17 10.93
CA GLU A 183 -18.43 8.76 10.69
C GLU A 183 -18.06 8.02 11.99
N HIS A 184 -17.38 8.71 12.91
CA HIS A 184 -16.83 8.16 14.15
C HIS A 184 -17.21 8.99 15.39
N PRO A 185 -18.49 9.11 15.75
CA PRO A 185 -18.96 10.03 16.77
C PRO A 185 -18.44 9.76 18.18
N ARG A 186 -17.94 8.55 18.42
CA ARG A 186 -17.43 8.15 19.76
C ARG A 186 -15.90 8.15 19.85
N HIS A 187 -15.20 8.57 18.78
CA HIS A 187 -13.75 8.48 18.78
C HIS A 187 -13.12 9.59 19.65
N PRO A 188 -12.42 9.24 20.75
CA PRO A 188 -11.98 10.23 21.74
C PRO A 188 -11.08 11.31 21.16
N TYR A 189 -10.19 10.92 20.23
CA TYR A 189 -9.23 11.84 19.66
C TYR A 189 -9.85 12.82 18.67
N VAL A 190 -10.90 12.43 17.93
CA VAL A 190 -11.70 13.36 17.11
C VAL A 190 -12.35 14.42 17.99
N LEU A 191 -12.96 13.99 19.10
CA LEU A 191 -13.58 14.90 20.08
C LEU A 191 -12.55 15.87 20.71
N THR A 192 -11.34 15.38 21.01
CA THR A 192 -10.25 16.21 21.53
C THR A 192 -9.84 17.29 20.51
N LEU A 193 -9.67 16.92 19.25
CA LEU A 193 -9.29 17.88 18.21
C LEU A 193 -10.40 18.90 17.93
N LEU A 194 -11.68 18.47 17.94
CA LEU A 194 -12.81 19.40 17.82
C LEU A 194 -12.85 20.39 18.99
N GLN A 195 -12.66 19.91 20.21
CA GLN A 195 -12.58 20.77 21.39
C GLN A 195 -11.46 21.80 21.28
N GLN A 196 -10.26 21.37 20.90
CA GLN A 196 -9.12 22.27 20.70
C GLN A 196 -9.39 23.32 19.62
N LEU A 197 -9.98 22.88 18.50
CA LEU A 197 -10.33 23.75 17.38
C LEU A 197 -11.38 24.79 17.75
N TYR A 198 -12.45 24.40 18.46
CA TYR A 198 -13.50 25.34 18.89
C TYR A 198 -12.98 26.35 19.89
N VAL A 199 -12.09 25.96 20.80
CA VAL A 199 -11.41 26.90 21.70
C VAL A 199 -10.55 27.88 20.92
N GLN A 200 -9.77 27.40 19.93
CA GLN A 200 -8.91 28.22 19.08
C GLN A 200 -9.70 29.23 18.23
N LEU A 201 -10.85 28.81 17.72
CA LEU A 201 -11.78 29.64 16.94
C LEU A 201 -12.66 30.56 17.82
N GLN A 202 -12.64 30.38 19.14
CA GLN A 202 -13.57 31.03 20.06
C GLN A 202 -15.03 30.78 19.68
N ASP A 203 -15.34 29.59 19.09
CA ASP A 203 -16.69 29.15 18.76
C ASP A 203 -17.32 28.50 20.00
N TRP A 204 -17.61 29.35 20.99
CA TRP A 204 -18.16 28.91 22.27
C TRP A 204 -19.51 28.20 22.15
N PRO A 205 -20.44 28.62 21.25
CA PRO A 205 -21.70 27.91 21.03
C PRO A 205 -21.50 26.47 20.49
N ALA A 206 -20.51 26.26 19.60
CA ALA A 206 -20.20 24.93 19.13
C ALA A 206 -19.55 24.07 20.22
N LEU A 207 -18.65 24.68 21.02
CA LEU A 207 -18.04 24.01 22.17
C LEU A 207 -19.07 23.58 23.21
N CYS A 208 -20.03 24.44 23.56
CA CYS A 208 -21.09 24.10 24.50
C CYS A 208 -21.92 22.89 24.02
N ARG A 209 -22.16 22.77 22.74
CA ARG A 209 -22.84 21.58 22.16
C ARG A 209 -22.01 20.32 22.24
N LEU A 210 -20.68 20.42 22.21
CA LEU A 210 -19.75 19.28 22.27
C LEU A 210 -19.55 18.79 23.73
N LEU A 211 -19.69 19.63 24.74
CA LEU A 211 -19.41 19.31 26.14
C LEU A 211 -20.11 18.04 26.67
N PRO A 212 -21.39 17.78 26.35
CA PRO A 212 -22.08 16.56 26.80
C PRO A 212 -21.42 15.27 26.25
N GLU A 213 -20.91 15.33 25.02
CA GLU A 213 -20.23 14.20 24.41
C GLU A 213 -18.84 13.97 25.02
N LEU A 214 -18.09 15.05 25.27
CA LEU A 214 -16.81 15.00 25.98
C LEU A 214 -16.96 14.36 27.35
N ARG A 215 -18.04 14.73 28.10
CA ARG A 215 -18.36 14.16 29.41
C ARG A 215 -18.76 12.69 29.31
N LYS A 216 -19.64 12.35 28.40
CA LYS A 216 -20.13 10.99 28.17
C LYS A 216 -19.00 10.01 27.81
N HIS A 217 -18.08 10.44 26.98
CA HIS A 217 -16.96 9.61 26.49
C HIS A 217 -15.68 9.72 27.34
N ARG A 218 -15.73 10.51 28.45
CA ARG A 218 -14.60 10.71 29.37
C ARG A 218 -13.33 11.12 28.65
N VAL A 219 -13.45 12.02 27.67
CA VAL A 219 -12.33 12.47 26.83
C VAL A 219 -11.34 13.31 27.65
N LEU A 220 -11.84 14.06 28.62
CA LEU A 220 -11.06 14.91 29.52
C LEU A 220 -11.26 14.49 30.99
N PRO A 221 -10.27 14.77 31.87
CA PRO A 221 -10.44 14.66 33.28
C PRO A 221 -11.59 15.56 33.77
N PRO A 222 -12.39 15.13 34.79
CA PRO A 222 -13.56 15.88 35.24
C PRO A 222 -13.25 17.35 35.59
N ALA A 223 -12.19 17.61 36.35
CA ALA A 223 -11.77 18.96 36.72
C ALA A 223 -11.51 19.87 35.51
N ARG A 224 -10.86 19.35 34.49
CA ARG A 224 -10.59 20.10 33.23
C ARG A 224 -11.88 20.35 32.44
N LEU A 225 -12.79 19.40 32.46
CA LEU A 225 -14.10 19.54 31.82
C LEU A 225 -14.94 20.63 32.47
N ASP A 226 -14.96 20.66 33.81
CA ASP A 226 -15.73 21.65 34.58
C ASP A 226 -15.15 23.07 34.39
N GLU A 227 -13.82 23.22 34.36
CA GLU A 227 -13.13 24.48 33.97
C GLU A 227 -13.51 24.92 32.54
N LEU A 228 -13.46 23.99 31.58
CA LEU A 228 -13.79 24.26 30.20
C LEU A 228 -15.26 24.65 30.02
N GLU A 229 -16.15 23.99 30.75
CA GLU A 229 -17.59 24.26 30.74
C GLU A 229 -17.88 25.68 31.28
N LEU A 230 -17.27 26.06 32.39
CA LEU A 230 -17.42 27.39 32.97
C LEU A 230 -16.92 28.46 31.98
N LEU A 231 -15.72 28.26 31.39
CA LEU A 231 -15.14 29.17 30.43
C LEU A 231 -16.02 29.29 29.16
N ALA A 232 -16.54 28.18 28.65
CA ALA A 232 -17.36 28.17 27.44
C ALA A 232 -18.68 28.91 27.64
N TRP A 233 -19.35 28.70 28.79
CA TRP A 233 -20.62 29.36 29.09
C TRP A 233 -20.46 30.86 29.39
N THR A 234 -19.45 31.28 30.16
CA THR A 234 -19.18 32.71 30.43
C THR A 234 -18.85 33.44 29.13
N ALA A 235 -17.97 32.92 28.32
CA ALA A 235 -17.59 33.54 27.06
C ALA A 235 -18.75 33.54 26.01
N ALA A 236 -19.60 32.50 26.00
CA ALA A 236 -20.76 32.47 25.11
C ALA A 236 -21.78 33.55 25.50
N LEU A 237 -21.99 33.77 26.82
CA LEU A 237 -22.87 34.83 27.31
C LEU A 237 -22.34 36.22 26.98
N GLU A 238 -21.07 36.46 27.18
CA GLU A 238 -20.42 37.75 26.81
C GLU A 238 -20.54 38.03 25.31
N GLN A 239 -20.32 37.01 24.46
CA GLN A 239 -20.51 37.16 22.99
C GLN A 239 -21.97 37.45 22.62
N ALA A 240 -22.94 36.88 23.33
CA ALA A 240 -24.34 37.14 23.08
C ALA A 240 -24.70 38.58 23.46
N ALA A 241 -24.29 39.05 24.65
CA ALA A 241 -24.49 40.42 25.11
C ALA A 241 -23.92 41.47 24.16
N THR A 242 -22.67 41.28 23.73
CA THR A 242 -22.02 42.20 22.75
C THR A 242 -22.68 42.25 21.38
N ARG A 243 -23.31 41.16 20.95
CA ARG A 243 -24.09 41.12 19.69
C ARG A 243 -25.41 41.89 19.82
N GLU A 244 -26.10 41.81 20.94
CA GLU A 244 -27.32 42.55 21.18
C GLU A 244 -27.05 44.07 21.22
N ASP A 245 -25.99 44.50 21.91
CA ASP A 245 -25.58 45.90 21.97
C ASP A 245 -25.19 46.48 20.61
N SER A 246 -24.65 45.65 19.69
CA SER A 246 -24.26 46.09 18.33
C SER A 246 -25.43 46.16 17.34
N GLN A 247 -26.60 45.63 17.68
CA GLN A 247 -27.82 45.69 16.85
C GLN A 247 -28.79 46.81 17.25
N GLN A 248 -28.54 47.50 18.36
CA GLN A 248 -29.24 48.69 18.76
C GLN A 248 -28.54 49.98 18.27
#